data_97d94145a2630c5114c0288b74a643a5
#
_entry.id   97d94145a2630c5114c0288b74a643a5
#
_cell.length_a   1.000
_cell.length_b   1.000
_cell.length_c   1.000
_cell.angle_alpha   90.00
_cell.angle_beta   90.00
_cell.angle_gamma   90.00
#
_symmetry.space_group_name_H-M   'P 1'
#
loop_
_entity.id
_entity.type
_entity.pdbx_description
1 polymer ?
#
loop_
_entity_poly.entity_id
_entity_poly.type
_entity_poly.pdbx_seq_one_letter_code
_entity_poly.pdbx_strand_id
1 'polypeptide(L)'
;MDRALDGIALSDLKRAADRLSQRYRAEVRDGHFHLSDDLAARAYLATRLPATFAAVRSSMEAVAEAFPDFAPVTALDVGAGPGTALWAASDCWASLDDALLIEGSPAIRAVGETLSQAAAPARIAWRAGDATGDLPGLEPRDLVTLAYVLDELAEPARDRLVDRLWSLTAGTLLIVEPGTPAGWARIIRARERLVAAGAHLVAPCVHSAACPLAAPDWCHFSRRVARSRLHRMAKGAEVPWEDEKFVYIAASRQPGIRRPDARIIAPPWSAGNGRIGFKLCGRDGTRTERILGKRDGAAFKAARRLDWGDGLSTPDQPES
;
A
#
# COMPACT_ATOMS: atom_id res chain seq x y z
N MET A 1 -6.36 -16.82 -11.92
CA MET A 1 -5.15 -16.20 -12.48
C MET A 1 -4.52 -17.06 -13.57
N ASP A 2 -4.27 -18.34 -13.40
CA ASP A 2 -3.62 -19.19 -14.41
C ASP A 2 -4.35 -19.20 -15.76
N ARG A 3 -5.70 -19.33 -15.74
CA ARG A 3 -6.50 -19.26 -16.98
C ARG A 3 -6.36 -17.95 -17.75
N ALA A 4 -6.13 -16.83 -17.08
CA ALA A 4 -5.93 -15.53 -17.73
C ALA A 4 -4.57 -15.42 -18.43
N LEU A 5 -3.65 -16.33 -18.15
CA LEU A 5 -2.29 -16.39 -18.70
C LEU A 5 -2.09 -17.53 -19.70
N ASP A 6 -3.13 -18.37 -19.92
CA ASP A 6 -3.07 -19.48 -20.86
C ASP A 6 -2.89 -19.00 -22.31
N GLY A 7 -2.10 -19.74 -23.08
CA GLY A 7 -1.90 -19.50 -24.50
C GLY A 7 -0.94 -18.37 -24.87
N ILE A 8 -0.28 -17.72 -23.91
CA ILE A 8 0.69 -16.65 -24.19
C ILE A 8 2.09 -17.26 -24.36
N ALA A 9 2.76 -16.90 -25.47
CA ALA A 9 4.17 -17.27 -25.61
C ALA A 9 5.02 -16.59 -24.55
N LEU A 10 5.89 -17.36 -23.88
CA LEU A 10 6.77 -16.84 -22.82
C LEU A 10 7.65 -15.68 -23.29
N SER A 11 8.10 -15.70 -24.55
CA SER A 11 8.89 -14.62 -25.16
C SER A 11 8.12 -13.30 -25.22
N ASP A 12 6.81 -13.34 -25.48
CA ASP A 12 5.97 -12.16 -25.55
C ASP A 12 5.71 -11.60 -24.16
N LEU A 13 5.40 -12.49 -23.22
CA LEU A 13 5.22 -12.13 -21.82
C LEU A 13 6.48 -11.48 -21.23
N LYS A 14 7.67 -12.02 -21.54
CA LYS A 14 8.95 -11.47 -21.11
C LYS A 14 9.17 -10.06 -21.67
N ARG A 15 8.99 -9.86 -22.98
CA ARG A 15 9.13 -8.53 -23.60
C ARG A 15 8.16 -7.51 -23.01
N ALA A 16 6.92 -7.91 -22.76
CA ALA A 16 5.93 -7.03 -22.14
C ALA A 16 6.29 -6.69 -20.68
N ALA A 17 6.74 -7.67 -19.89
CA ALA A 17 7.19 -7.46 -18.51
C ALA A 17 8.42 -6.52 -18.43
N ASP A 18 9.36 -6.64 -19.37
CA ASP A 18 10.54 -5.76 -19.44
C ASP A 18 10.13 -4.31 -19.78
N ARG A 19 9.25 -4.12 -20.79
CA ARG A 19 8.72 -2.79 -21.14
C ARG A 19 7.98 -2.17 -19.98
N LEU A 20 7.09 -2.93 -19.33
CA LEU A 20 6.33 -2.47 -18.17
C LEU A 20 7.27 -2.04 -17.02
N SER A 21 8.29 -2.86 -16.73
CA SER A 21 9.29 -2.57 -15.69
C SER A 21 10.13 -1.32 -16.01
N GLN A 22 10.42 -1.06 -17.28
CA GLN A 22 11.12 0.14 -17.71
C GLN A 22 10.25 1.39 -17.55
N ARG A 23 8.97 1.35 -17.97
CA ARG A 23 8.03 2.48 -17.82
C ARG A 23 7.84 2.88 -16.36
N TYR A 24 7.62 1.93 -15.46
CA TYR A 24 7.49 2.20 -14.02
C TYR A 24 8.76 2.77 -13.40
N ARG A 25 9.94 2.22 -13.74
CA ARG A 25 11.22 2.75 -13.21
C ARG A 25 11.56 4.14 -13.71
N ALA A 26 11.18 4.45 -14.95
CA ALA A 26 11.40 5.76 -15.55
C ALA A 26 10.32 6.79 -15.21
N GLU A 27 9.27 6.39 -14.46
CA GLU A 27 8.08 7.22 -14.16
C GLU A 27 7.57 7.94 -15.43
N VAL A 28 7.37 7.18 -16.52
CA VAL A 28 6.99 7.73 -17.83
C VAL A 28 5.59 8.35 -17.74
N ARG A 29 5.47 9.63 -18.13
CA ARG A 29 4.22 10.41 -18.13
C ARG A 29 3.97 10.99 -19.52
N ASP A 30 3.66 10.11 -20.45
CA ASP A 30 3.43 10.42 -21.86
C ASP A 30 1.94 10.55 -22.22
N GLY A 31 1.05 10.53 -21.23
CA GLY A 31 -0.40 10.56 -21.40
C GLY A 31 -1.02 9.22 -21.82
N HIS A 32 -0.21 8.16 -21.87
CA HIS A 32 -0.68 6.80 -22.17
C HIS A 32 -0.69 5.93 -20.91
N PHE A 33 -1.72 5.11 -20.74
CA PHE A 33 -1.78 4.16 -19.66
C PHE A 33 -0.60 3.18 -19.72
N HIS A 34 -0.02 2.85 -18.57
CA HIS A 34 1.04 1.84 -18.50
C HIS A 34 0.54 0.46 -18.92
N LEU A 35 -0.73 0.17 -18.68
CA LEU A 35 -1.40 -1.10 -19.03
C LEU A 35 -2.32 -0.91 -20.24
N SER A 36 -1.77 -0.44 -21.38
CA SER A 36 -2.51 0.03 -22.53
C SER A 36 -3.09 -1.08 -23.41
N ASP A 37 -2.58 -2.30 -23.31
CA ASP A 37 -2.99 -3.44 -24.14
C ASP A 37 -3.12 -4.75 -23.33
N ASP A 38 -3.74 -5.78 -23.93
CA ASP A 38 -3.97 -7.08 -23.31
C ASP A 38 -2.66 -7.77 -22.85
N LEU A 39 -1.60 -7.66 -23.64
CA LEU A 39 -0.32 -8.27 -23.30
C LEU A 39 0.35 -7.58 -22.11
N ALA A 40 0.28 -6.24 -22.03
CA ALA A 40 0.74 -5.48 -20.87
C ALA A 40 -0.07 -5.82 -19.60
N ALA A 41 -1.41 -5.95 -19.74
CA ALA A 41 -2.29 -6.37 -18.65
C ALA A 41 -1.91 -7.77 -18.12
N ARG A 42 -1.68 -8.73 -19.00
CA ARG A 42 -1.28 -10.09 -18.61
C ARG A 42 0.14 -10.14 -18.05
N ALA A 43 1.08 -9.33 -18.55
CA ALA A 43 2.40 -9.19 -17.98
C ALA A 43 2.34 -8.63 -16.55
N TYR A 44 1.45 -7.66 -16.30
CA TYR A 44 1.18 -7.14 -14.95
C TYR A 44 0.67 -8.24 -14.02
N LEU A 45 -0.33 -9.04 -14.43
CA LEU A 45 -0.83 -10.16 -13.64
C LEU A 45 0.28 -11.14 -13.25
N ALA A 46 1.15 -11.47 -14.19
CA ALA A 46 2.20 -12.46 -13.96
C ALA A 46 3.33 -11.94 -13.07
N THR A 47 3.66 -10.63 -13.12
CA THR A 47 4.92 -10.11 -12.59
C THR A 47 4.79 -8.98 -11.58
N ARG A 48 3.63 -8.32 -11.47
CA ARG A 48 3.42 -7.17 -10.59
C ARG A 48 2.29 -7.36 -9.59
N LEU A 49 1.16 -7.95 -10.01
CA LEU A 49 0.00 -8.13 -9.15
C LEU A 49 0.31 -8.78 -7.81
N PRO A 50 1.10 -9.88 -7.71
CA PRO A 50 1.40 -10.49 -6.41
C PRO A 50 2.15 -9.54 -5.45
N ALA A 51 3.06 -8.74 -5.98
CA ALA A 51 3.83 -7.76 -5.22
C ALA A 51 2.94 -6.60 -4.75
N THR A 52 2.15 -6.03 -5.67
CA THR A 52 1.18 -4.97 -5.35
C THR A 52 0.14 -5.46 -4.31
N PHE A 53 -0.38 -6.68 -4.48
CA PHE A 53 -1.31 -7.27 -3.52
C PHE A 53 -0.70 -7.37 -2.13
N ALA A 54 0.54 -7.88 -2.01
CA ALA A 54 1.22 -8.02 -0.72
C ALA A 54 1.44 -6.67 -0.03
N ALA A 55 1.81 -5.63 -0.78
CA ALA A 55 1.99 -4.27 -0.27
C ALA A 55 0.66 -3.67 0.23
N VAL A 56 -0.38 -3.72 -0.60
CA VAL A 56 -1.71 -3.18 -0.26
C VAL A 56 -2.31 -3.93 0.92
N ARG A 57 -2.29 -5.27 0.90
CA ARG A 57 -2.78 -6.11 1.99
C ARG A 57 -2.05 -5.81 3.31
N SER A 58 -0.72 -5.72 3.28
CA SER A 58 0.06 -5.36 4.47
C SER A 58 -0.30 -3.97 5.02
N SER A 59 -0.59 -3.01 4.14
CA SER A 59 -1.04 -1.68 4.55
C SER A 59 -2.44 -1.72 5.18
N MET A 60 -3.34 -2.56 4.67
CA MET A 60 -4.69 -2.77 5.21
C MET A 60 -4.65 -3.55 6.54
N GLU A 61 -3.78 -4.54 6.68
CA GLU A 61 -3.54 -5.24 7.96
C GLU A 61 -3.10 -4.26 9.06
N ALA A 62 -2.21 -3.31 8.73
CA ALA A 62 -1.80 -2.27 9.66
C ALA A 62 -2.95 -1.29 10.02
N VAL A 63 -3.89 -1.06 9.10
CA VAL A 63 -5.13 -0.31 9.41
C VAL A 63 -6.02 -1.10 10.36
N ALA A 64 -6.28 -2.38 10.09
CA ALA A 64 -7.12 -3.23 10.92
C ALA A 64 -6.53 -3.40 12.33
N GLU A 65 -5.21 -3.49 12.46
CA GLU A 65 -4.53 -3.54 13.76
C GLU A 65 -4.68 -2.23 14.53
N ALA A 66 -4.46 -1.09 13.86
CA ALA A 66 -4.53 0.23 14.49
C ALA A 66 -5.97 0.68 14.77
N PHE A 67 -6.94 0.17 14.02
CA PHE A 67 -8.35 0.54 14.12
C PHE A 67 -9.24 -0.70 14.10
N PRO A 68 -9.25 -1.52 15.16
CA PRO A 68 -9.95 -2.82 15.21
C PRO A 68 -11.46 -2.73 15.02
N ASP A 69 -12.08 -1.60 15.36
CA ASP A 69 -13.52 -1.38 15.23
C ASP A 69 -13.93 -0.91 13.81
N PHE A 70 -12.95 -0.69 12.92
CA PHE A 70 -13.20 -0.33 11.53
C PHE A 70 -13.66 -1.56 10.73
N ALA A 71 -14.92 -1.58 10.37
CA ALA A 71 -15.58 -2.65 9.61
C ALA A 71 -16.24 -2.04 8.37
N PRO A 72 -15.50 -1.74 7.29
CA PRO A 72 -16.05 -1.10 6.10
C PRO A 72 -17.05 -2.01 5.39
N VAL A 73 -18.20 -1.46 5.04
CA VAL A 73 -19.23 -2.13 4.23
C VAL A 73 -19.10 -1.73 2.77
N THR A 74 -18.65 -0.50 2.51
CA THR A 74 -18.54 0.08 1.18
C THR A 74 -17.10 0.46 0.85
N ALA A 75 -16.66 0.19 -0.39
CA ALA A 75 -15.32 0.59 -0.87
C ALA A 75 -15.39 1.34 -2.20
N LEU A 76 -14.43 2.26 -2.38
CA LEU A 76 -14.10 2.92 -3.64
C LEU A 76 -12.61 2.71 -3.92
N ASP A 77 -12.27 2.12 -5.06
CA ASP A 77 -10.90 1.95 -5.53
C ASP A 77 -10.67 2.77 -6.80
N VAL A 78 -9.74 3.72 -6.79
CA VAL A 78 -9.46 4.60 -7.93
C VAL A 78 -8.10 4.26 -8.54
N GLY A 79 -8.08 4.02 -9.86
CA GLY A 79 -6.94 3.40 -10.52
C GLY A 79 -6.81 1.93 -10.11
N ALA A 80 -7.95 1.22 -10.13
CA ALA A 80 -8.09 -0.10 -9.54
C ALA A 80 -7.22 -1.19 -10.21
N GLY A 81 -6.71 -0.93 -11.42
CA GLY A 81 -6.00 -1.94 -12.17
C GLY A 81 -6.86 -3.20 -12.37
N PRO A 82 -6.38 -4.38 -12.01
CA PRO A 82 -7.18 -5.62 -12.05
C PRO A 82 -7.99 -5.86 -10.77
N GLY A 83 -8.19 -4.84 -9.92
CA GLY A 83 -8.92 -4.95 -8.65
C GLY A 83 -8.07 -5.44 -7.49
N THR A 84 -6.77 -5.14 -7.49
CA THR A 84 -5.84 -5.64 -6.46
C THR A 84 -6.24 -5.22 -5.05
N ALA A 85 -6.68 -3.97 -4.85
CA ALA A 85 -7.10 -3.48 -3.54
C ALA A 85 -8.43 -4.10 -3.08
N LEU A 86 -9.34 -4.43 -4.01
CA LEU A 86 -10.56 -5.16 -3.70
C LEU A 86 -10.25 -6.52 -3.05
N TRP A 87 -9.32 -7.29 -3.63
CA TRP A 87 -8.91 -8.58 -3.09
C TRP A 87 -8.29 -8.44 -1.71
N ALA A 88 -7.40 -7.46 -1.53
CA ALA A 88 -6.76 -7.19 -0.24
C ALA A 88 -7.78 -6.77 0.84
N ALA A 89 -8.76 -5.93 0.46
CA ALA A 89 -9.82 -5.49 1.36
C ALA A 89 -10.75 -6.64 1.76
N SER A 90 -11.10 -7.52 0.81
CA SER A 90 -11.92 -8.72 1.08
C SER A 90 -11.23 -9.70 2.03
N ASP A 91 -9.89 -9.80 1.97
CA ASP A 91 -9.12 -10.62 2.91
C ASP A 91 -9.06 -10.01 4.32
N CYS A 92 -9.08 -8.67 4.43
CA CYS A 92 -8.96 -7.98 5.71
C CYS A 92 -10.30 -7.77 6.41
N TRP A 93 -11.38 -7.57 5.65
CA TRP A 93 -12.69 -7.20 6.19
C TRP A 93 -13.83 -8.02 5.55
N ALA A 94 -14.34 -8.99 6.29
CA ALA A 94 -15.50 -9.78 5.90
C ALA A 94 -16.80 -8.97 5.82
N SER A 95 -16.80 -7.74 6.37
CA SER A 95 -17.94 -6.81 6.32
C SER A 95 -18.11 -6.13 4.97
N LEU A 96 -17.10 -6.18 4.07
CA LEU A 96 -17.16 -5.52 2.78
C LEU A 96 -18.20 -6.20 1.87
N ASP A 97 -19.20 -5.43 1.48
CA ASP A 97 -20.35 -5.92 0.68
C ASP A 97 -20.53 -5.20 -0.66
N ASP A 98 -20.12 -3.93 -0.76
CA ASP A 98 -20.30 -3.10 -1.95
C ASP A 98 -18.99 -2.42 -2.33
N ALA A 99 -18.49 -2.68 -3.54
CA ALA A 99 -17.26 -2.11 -4.06
C ALA A 99 -17.49 -1.46 -5.42
N LEU A 100 -17.03 -0.20 -5.56
CA LEU A 100 -16.95 0.52 -6.82
C LEU A 100 -15.49 0.67 -7.23
N LEU A 101 -15.13 0.16 -8.40
CA LEU A 101 -13.79 0.21 -8.94
C LEU A 101 -13.76 1.12 -10.18
N ILE A 102 -12.84 2.08 -10.17
CA ILE A 102 -12.66 3.02 -11.28
C ILE A 102 -11.31 2.75 -11.92
N GLU A 103 -11.33 2.43 -13.23
CA GLU A 103 -10.12 2.14 -13.99
C GLU A 103 -10.22 2.74 -15.40
N GLY A 104 -9.18 3.51 -15.79
CA GLY A 104 -9.10 4.21 -17.06
C GLY A 104 -8.76 3.29 -18.23
N SER A 105 -7.84 2.34 -18.04
CA SER A 105 -7.42 1.41 -19.09
C SER A 105 -8.47 0.33 -19.37
N PRO A 106 -9.04 0.26 -20.57
CA PRO A 106 -10.01 -0.79 -20.90
C PRO A 106 -9.43 -2.20 -20.81
N ALA A 107 -8.15 -2.38 -21.16
CA ALA A 107 -7.50 -3.67 -21.19
C ALA A 107 -7.40 -4.31 -19.80
N ILE A 108 -6.86 -3.57 -18.82
CA ILE A 108 -6.73 -4.11 -17.46
C ILE A 108 -8.07 -4.16 -16.73
N ARG A 109 -8.99 -3.23 -17.01
CA ARG A 109 -10.35 -3.25 -16.47
C ARG A 109 -11.10 -4.52 -16.89
N ALA A 110 -11.07 -4.92 -18.14
CA ALA A 110 -11.70 -6.15 -18.61
C ALA A 110 -11.17 -7.41 -17.90
N VAL A 111 -9.86 -7.42 -17.61
CA VAL A 111 -9.25 -8.47 -16.79
C VAL A 111 -9.79 -8.42 -15.36
N GLY A 112 -9.86 -7.23 -14.77
CA GLY A 112 -10.40 -7.02 -13.42
C GLY A 112 -11.86 -7.43 -13.29
N GLU A 113 -12.71 -7.06 -14.25
CA GLU A 113 -14.11 -7.47 -14.34
C GLU A 113 -14.27 -9.00 -14.35
N THR A 114 -13.40 -9.68 -15.10
CA THR A 114 -13.40 -11.15 -15.16
C THR A 114 -12.95 -11.78 -13.84
N LEU A 115 -11.89 -11.26 -13.25
CA LEU A 115 -11.35 -11.78 -11.99
C LEU A 115 -12.31 -11.54 -10.81
N SER A 116 -12.95 -10.37 -10.77
CA SER A 116 -13.84 -9.97 -9.66
C SER A 116 -15.10 -10.82 -9.54
N GLN A 117 -15.48 -11.59 -10.56
CA GLN A 117 -16.59 -12.56 -10.48
C GLN A 117 -16.41 -13.62 -9.38
N ALA A 118 -15.17 -13.83 -8.92
CA ALA A 118 -14.86 -14.76 -7.83
C ALA A 118 -14.55 -14.05 -6.50
N ALA A 119 -14.75 -12.73 -6.41
CA ALA A 119 -14.51 -11.95 -5.20
C ALA A 119 -15.67 -12.07 -4.19
N ALA A 120 -15.39 -11.80 -2.91
CA ALA A 120 -16.32 -11.98 -1.82
C ALA A 120 -17.48 -10.96 -1.74
N PRO A 121 -17.31 -9.64 -2.06
CA PRO A 121 -18.38 -8.68 -1.96
C PRO A 121 -19.59 -9.05 -2.85
N ALA A 122 -20.79 -8.85 -2.33
CA ALA A 122 -22.02 -9.19 -3.05
C ALA A 122 -22.27 -8.24 -4.24
N ARG A 123 -21.81 -7.01 -4.15
CA ARG A 123 -21.95 -6.00 -5.19
C ARG A 123 -20.58 -5.45 -5.60
N ILE A 124 -20.19 -5.68 -6.85
CA ILE A 124 -18.97 -5.15 -7.43
C ILE A 124 -19.33 -4.45 -8.73
N ALA A 125 -19.10 -3.15 -8.77
CA ALA A 125 -19.34 -2.33 -9.95
C ALA A 125 -17.99 -1.79 -10.51
N TRP A 126 -17.84 -1.87 -11.81
CA TRP A 126 -16.71 -1.29 -12.54
C TRP A 126 -17.18 -0.06 -13.33
N ARG A 127 -16.36 0.98 -13.29
CA ARG A 127 -16.62 2.21 -14.04
C ARG A 127 -15.36 2.64 -14.80
N ALA A 128 -15.54 2.97 -16.07
CA ALA A 128 -14.49 3.64 -16.84
C ALA A 128 -14.26 5.05 -16.29
N GLY A 129 -13.04 5.40 -15.97
CA GLY A 129 -12.70 6.73 -15.48
C GLY A 129 -11.21 6.90 -15.25
N ASP A 130 -10.72 8.09 -15.51
CA ASP A 130 -9.35 8.49 -15.25
C ASP A 130 -9.24 9.11 -13.85
N ALA A 131 -8.19 8.79 -13.12
CA ALA A 131 -7.89 9.38 -11.82
C ALA A 131 -7.66 10.90 -11.88
N THR A 132 -7.33 11.46 -13.06
CA THR A 132 -7.21 12.91 -13.29
C THR A 132 -8.54 13.60 -13.51
N GLY A 133 -9.62 12.84 -13.75
CA GLY A 133 -10.95 13.37 -14.03
C GLY A 133 -11.71 13.78 -12.77
N ASP A 134 -12.85 14.44 -12.98
CA ASP A 134 -13.66 15.00 -11.89
C ASP A 134 -14.37 13.94 -11.02
N LEU A 135 -14.39 12.66 -11.45
CA LEU A 135 -15.08 11.58 -10.77
C LEU A 135 -16.52 11.97 -10.32
N PRO A 136 -17.39 12.40 -11.25
CA PRO A 136 -18.70 12.93 -10.90
C PRO A 136 -19.65 11.83 -10.39
N GLY A 137 -20.63 12.23 -9.55
CA GLY A 137 -21.70 11.33 -9.09
C GLY A 137 -21.21 10.20 -8.20
N LEU A 138 -20.11 10.41 -7.47
CA LEU A 138 -19.63 9.45 -6.46
C LEU A 138 -20.06 9.90 -5.08
N GLU A 139 -20.61 8.96 -4.33
CA GLU A 139 -20.94 9.12 -2.92
C GLU A 139 -19.76 8.70 -2.03
N PRO A 140 -19.61 9.27 -0.83
CA PRO A 140 -18.60 8.85 0.12
C PRO A 140 -18.72 7.36 0.48
N ARG A 141 -17.56 6.68 0.64
CA ARG A 141 -17.45 5.27 0.98
C ARG A 141 -16.64 5.07 2.26
N ASP A 142 -16.87 3.95 2.94
CA ASP A 142 -16.18 3.63 4.19
C ASP A 142 -14.68 3.44 3.99
N LEU A 143 -14.28 2.74 2.92
CA LEU A 143 -12.89 2.54 2.52
C LEU A 143 -12.66 3.16 1.13
N VAL A 144 -11.71 4.07 1.04
CA VAL A 144 -11.24 4.61 -0.25
C VAL A 144 -9.79 4.22 -0.44
N THR A 145 -9.44 3.70 -1.62
CA THR A 145 -8.09 3.24 -1.94
C THR A 145 -7.53 3.90 -3.19
N LEU A 146 -6.22 4.15 -3.16
CA LEU A 146 -5.41 4.60 -4.29
C LEU A 146 -4.04 3.91 -4.20
N ALA A 147 -3.72 3.02 -5.12
CA ALA A 147 -2.50 2.25 -5.05
C ALA A 147 -1.68 2.31 -6.34
N TYR A 148 -0.44 2.84 -6.27
CA TYR A 148 0.50 2.94 -7.39
C TYR A 148 -0.04 3.79 -8.57
N VAL A 149 -0.68 4.94 -8.25
CA VAL A 149 -1.28 5.86 -9.23
C VAL A 149 -0.63 7.23 -9.19
N LEU A 150 -0.19 7.71 -8.02
CA LEU A 150 0.34 9.07 -7.91
C LEU A 150 1.62 9.28 -8.74
N ASP A 151 2.38 8.24 -9.04
CA ASP A 151 3.57 8.33 -9.88
C ASP A 151 3.25 8.63 -11.35
N GLU A 152 2.07 8.28 -11.83
CA GLU A 152 1.60 8.56 -13.17
C GLU A 152 1.14 10.03 -13.36
N LEU A 153 0.91 10.77 -12.28
CA LEU A 153 0.31 12.10 -12.29
C LEU A 153 1.33 13.22 -12.11
N ALA A 154 1.04 14.39 -12.71
CA ALA A 154 1.74 15.63 -12.40
C ALA A 154 1.33 16.17 -11.02
N GLU A 155 2.21 16.94 -10.38
CA GLU A 155 2.03 17.39 -8.99
C GLU A 155 0.69 18.09 -8.71
N PRO A 156 0.21 19.06 -9.53
CA PRO A 156 -1.08 19.69 -9.26
C PRO A 156 -2.27 18.74 -9.38
N ALA A 157 -2.16 17.70 -10.22
CA ALA A 157 -3.20 16.69 -10.37
C ALA A 157 -3.23 15.74 -9.15
N ARG A 158 -2.05 15.39 -8.60
CA ARG A 158 -1.95 14.60 -7.36
C ARG A 158 -2.67 15.26 -6.20
N ASP A 159 -2.44 16.56 -6.02
CA ASP A 159 -3.03 17.32 -4.92
C ASP A 159 -4.56 17.34 -5.03
N ARG A 160 -5.09 17.65 -6.21
CA ARG A 160 -6.54 17.64 -6.46
C ARG A 160 -7.14 16.25 -6.24
N LEU A 161 -6.44 15.20 -6.69
CA LEU A 161 -6.89 13.84 -6.50
C LEU A 161 -6.95 13.48 -5.01
N VAL A 162 -5.91 13.77 -4.22
CA VAL A 162 -5.90 13.51 -2.78
C VAL A 162 -7.06 14.21 -2.07
N ASP A 163 -7.29 15.50 -2.39
CA ASP A 163 -8.41 16.27 -1.81
C ASP A 163 -9.76 15.66 -2.22
N ARG A 164 -9.89 15.25 -3.48
CA ARG A 164 -11.12 14.61 -3.97
C ARG A 164 -11.36 13.26 -3.29
N LEU A 165 -10.35 12.40 -3.19
CA LEU A 165 -10.47 11.13 -2.49
C LEU A 165 -10.82 11.33 -1.03
N TRP A 166 -10.20 12.31 -0.37
CA TRP A 166 -10.57 12.65 1.00
C TRP A 166 -12.03 13.08 1.11
N SER A 167 -12.56 13.88 0.18
CA SER A 167 -13.98 14.27 0.17
C SER A 167 -14.93 13.07 -0.03
N LEU A 168 -14.47 12.01 -0.70
CA LEU A 168 -15.21 10.76 -0.93
C LEU A 168 -14.99 9.72 0.18
N THR A 169 -14.26 10.05 1.23
CA THR A 169 -13.97 9.15 2.34
C THR A 169 -14.94 9.40 3.48
N ALA A 170 -15.77 8.42 3.82
CA ALA A 170 -16.61 8.43 5.01
C ALA A 170 -15.89 7.81 6.23
N GLY A 171 -15.05 6.80 6.01
CA GLY A 171 -14.27 6.13 7.04
C GLY A 171 -12.77 6.34 6.86
N THR A 172 -12.08 5.50 6.11
CA THR A 172 -10.62 5.50 5.95
C THR A 172 -10.19 5.61 4.49
N LEU A 173 -9.24 6.50 4.22
CA LEU A 173 -8.49 6.60 2.97
C LEU A 173 -7.13 5.91 3.12
N LEU A 174 -6.79 5.02 2.19
CA LEU A 174 -5.49 4.36 2.08
C LEU A 174 -4.82 4.72 0.75
N ILE A 175 -3.62 5.29 0.80
CA ILE A 175 -2.79 5.57 -0.38
C ILE A 175 -1.50 4.76 -0.25
N VAL A 176 -1.14 3.99 -1.29
CA VAL A 176 0.07 3.15 -1.35
C VAL A 176 0.89 3.52 -2.58
N GLU A 177 2.20 3.66 -2.41
CA GLU A 177 3.14 4.05 -3.45
C GLU A 177 4.42 3.17 -3.42
N PRO A 178 5.23 3.13 -4.49
CA PRO A 178 6.52 2.46 -4.46
C PRO A 178 7.42 2.98 -3.33
N GLY A 179 8.14 2.09 -2.64
CA GLY A 179 9.02 2.41 -1.51
C GLY A 179 10.32 3.11 -1.90
N THR A 180 10.27 3.99 -2.88
CA THR A 180 11.38 4.82 -3.38
C THR A 180 11.39 6.19 -2.69
N PRO A 181 12.50 6.95 -2.73
CA PRO A 181 12.52 8.35 -2.28
C PRO A 181 11.42 9.20 -2.92
N ALA A 182 11.15 9.03 -4.22
CA ALA A 182 10.10 9.76 -4.93
C ALA A 182 8.69 9.33 -4.46
N GLY A 183 8.45 8.04 -4.26
CA GLY A 183 7.19 7.54 -3.69
C GLY A 183 6.96 8.06 -2.27
N TRP A 184 8.00 8.06 -1.44
CA TRP A 184 7.94 8.64 -0.11
C TRP A 184 7.61 10.15 -0.14
N ALA A 185 8.23 10.92 -1.03
CA ALA A 185 7.93 12.35 -1.15
C ALA A 185 6.45 12.59 -1.51
N ARG A 186 5.87 11.76 -2.42
CA ARG A 186 4.44 11.81 -2.76
C ARG A 186 3.56 11.50 -1.55
N ILE A 187 3.89 10.48 -0.79
CA ILE A 187 3.15 10.11 0.43
C ILE A 187 3.26 11.19 1.51
N ILE A 188 4.42 11.80 1.72
CA ILE A 188 4.58 12.89 2.69
C ILE A 188 3.70 14.08 2.30
N ARG A 189 3.67 14.47 1.03
CA ARG A 189 2.80 15.56 0.56
C ARG A 189 1.31 15.22 0.75
N ALA A 190 0.88 14.01 0.42
CA ALA A 190 -0.49 13.54 0.67
C ALA A 190 -0.82 13.57 2.17
N ARG A 191 0.10 13.09 3.02
CA ARG A 191 -0.03 13.11 4.47
C ARG A 191 -0.24 14.53 5.02
N GLU A 192 0.58 15.49 4.59
CA GLU A 192 0.48 16.89 5.02
C GLU A 192 -0.87 17.50 4.66
N ARG A 193 -1.37 17.24 3.45
CA ARG A 193 -2.69 17.68 3.02
C ARG A 193 -3.81 17.08 3.86
N LEU A 194 -3.75 15.78 4.13
CA LEU A 194 -4.73 15.07 4.95
C LEU A 194 -4.74 15.60 6.39
N VAL A 195 -3.57 15.81 6.99
CA VAL A 195 -3.46 16.41 8.34
C VAL A 195 -4.03 17.84 8.36
N ALA A 196 -3.71 18.66 7.35
CA ALA A 196 -4.26 20.00 7.22
C ALA A 196 -5.79 20.00 7.04
N ALA A 197 -6.35 18.95 6.42
CA ALA A 197 -7.79 18.72 6.30
C ALA A 197 -8.45 18.07 7.53
N GLY A 198 -7.74 17.96 8.66
CA GLY A 198 -8.25 17.42 9.92
C GLY A 198 -8.36 15.91 10.00
N ALA A 199 -7.64 15.17 9.15
CA ALA A 199 -7.65 13.72 9.17
C ALA A 199 -6.91 13.14 10.38
N HIS A 200 -7.42 12.04 10.92
CA HIS A 200 -6.72 11.23 11.91
C HIS A 200 -5.83 10.21 11.22
N LEU A 201 -4.51 10.32 11.38
CA LEU A 201 -3.59 9.33 10.80
C LEU A 201 -3.76 7.98 11.49
N VAL A 202 -3.92 6.91 10.70
CA VAL A 202 -4.12 5.53 11.19
C VAL A 202 -2.80 4.79 11.22
N ALA A 203 -2.15 4.69 10.05
CA ALA A 203 -0.89 3.96 9.84
C ALA A 203 -0.15 4.57 8.64
N PRO A 204 1.18 4.42 8.54
CA PRO A 204 2.10 3.86 9.53
C PRO A 204 2.47 4.86 10.61
N CYS A 205 2.14 6.16 10.38
CA CYS A 205 2.55 7.26 11.26
C CYS A 205 1.85 7.19 12.62
N VAL A 206 2.64 7.28 13.68
CA VAL A 206 2.13 7.26 15.07
C VAL A 206 1.86 8.67 15.60
N HIS A 207 2.13 9.71 14.82
CA HIS A 207 1.93 11.13 15.17
C HIS A 207 1.47 11.95 13.96
N SER A 208 0.90 13.14 14.23
CA SER A 208 0.47 14.09 13.18
C SER A 208 1.44 15.28 13.00
N ALA A 209 2.50 15.39 13.82
CA ALA A 209 3.57 16.38 13.64
C ALA A 209 4.30 16.19 12.30
N ALA A 210 5.13 17.15 11.89
CA ALA A 210 5.97 17.03 10.71
C ALA A 210 6.80 15.72 10.72
N CYS A 211 7.02 15.12 9.54
CA CYS A 211 7.83 13.92 9.46
C CYS A 211 9.29 14.22 9.87
N PRO A 212 9.89 13.45 10.80
CA PRO A 212 11.26 13.71 11.26
C PRO A 212 12.34 13.25 10.27
N LEU A 213 11.96 12.61 9.18
CA LEU A 213 12.90 12.14 8.16
C LEU A 213 13.08 13.20 7.06
N ALA A 214 14.31 13.29 6.57
CA ALA A 214 14.70 14.13 5.45
C ALA A 214 15.74 13.39 4.59
N ALA A 215 15.82 13.74 3.31
CA ALA A 215 16.79 13.16 2.39
C ALA A 215 18.22 13.23 2.98
N PRO A 216 19.05 12.20 2.82
CA PRO A 216 18.83 11.00 1.98
C PRO A 216 18.04 9.87 2.64
N ASP A 217 17.49 10.06 3.80
CA ASP A 217 16.71 9.09 4.58
C ASP A 217 15.20 9.19 4.25
N TRP A 218 14.51 8.06 4.15
CA TRP A 218 13.06 8.01 3.90
C TRP A 218 12.40 6.81 4.56
N CYS A 219 11.12 6.92 4.86
CA CYS A 219 10.31 5.85 5.41
C CYS A 219 9.74 4.98 4.29
N HIS A 220 9.92 3.67 4.40
CA HIS A 220 9.29 2.67 3.54
C HIS A 220 9.21 1.34 4.29
N PHE A 221 8.53 0.37 3.71
CA PHE A 221 8.37 -0.97 4.25
C PHE A 221 8.67 -2.00 3.17
N SER A 222 8.76 -3.26 3.55
CA SER A 222 9.04 -4.35 2.63
C SER A 222 8.23 -5.59 2.97
N ARG A 223 7.73 -6.27 1.94
CA ARG A 223 7.11 -7.58 2.08
C ARG A 223 7.74 -8.58 1.12
N ARG A 224 8.08 -9.74 1.65
CA ARG A 224 8.58 -10.85 0.84
C ARG A 224 7.42 -11.53 0.15
N VAL A 225 7.56 -11.73 -1.16
CA VAL A 225 6.55 -12.31 -2.03
C VAL A 225 7.15 -13.51 -2.76
N ALA A 226 6.47 -14.65 -2.72
CA ALA A 226 6.85 -15.81 -3.48
C ALA A 226 6.65 -15.55 -4.98
N ARG A 227 7.64 -15.91 -5.80
CA ARG A 227 7.54 -15.86 -7.26
C ARG A 227 7.01 -17.18 -7.79
N SER A 228 5.92 -17.15 -8.54
CA SER A 228 5.46 -18.30 -9.31
C SER A 228 6.52 -18.73 -10.33
N ARG A 229 6.38 -19.96 -10.87
CA ARG A 229 7.26 -20.43 -11.96
C ARG A 229 7.21 -19.47 -13.15
N LEU A 230 6.01 -19.05 -13.55
CA LEU A 230 5.81 -18.13 -14.68
C LEU A 230 6.45 -16.77 -14.41
N HIS A 231 6.30 -16.22 -13.19
CA HIS A 231 6.96 -14.96 -12.80
C HIS A 231 8.48 -15.06 -12.96
N ARG A 232 9.09 -16.13 -12.43
CA ARG A 232 10.54 -16.34 -12.55
C ARG A 232 11.00 -16.41 -14.00
N MET A 233 10.27 -17.16 -14.82
CA MET A 233 10.59 -17.30 -16.25
C MET A 233 10.44 -15.97 -17.00
N ALA A 234 9.38 -15.21 -16.72
CA ALA A 234 9.12 -13.91 -17.36
C ALA A 234 10.17 -12.84 -16.97
N LYS A 235 10.65 -12.86 -15.74
CA LYS A 235 11.68 -11.91 -15.23
C LYS A 235 13.12 -12.41 -15.34
N GLY A 236 13.36 -13.66 -15.77
CA GLY A 236 14.69 -14.26 -15.74
C GLY A 236 15.27 -14.35 -14.32
N ALA A 237 14.41 -14.54 -13.32
CA ALA A 237 14.80 -14.50 -11.92
C ALA A 237 15.18 -15.89 -11.38
N GLU A 238 16.33 -16.00 -10.74
CA GLU A 238 16.82 -17.27 -10.16
C GLU A 238 16.16 -17.58 -8.81
N VAL A 239 16.04 -16.55 -7.93
CA VAL A 239 15.50 -16.73 -6.59
C VAL A 239 13.97 -16.82 -6.60
N PRO A 240 13.36 -17.71 -5.76
CA PRO A 240 11.92 -17.95 -5.76
C PRO A 240 11.11 -16.89 -4.98
N TRP A 241 11.68 -15.75 -4.64
CA TRP A 241 11.01 -14.65 -3.96
C TRP A 241 11.51 -13.30 -4.46
N GLU A 242 10.76 -12.23 -4.14
CA GLU A 242 11.18 -10.83 -4.23
C GLU A 242 10.73 -10.09 -2.98
N ASP A 243 11.44 -9.03 -2.64
CA ASP A 243 11.07 -8.14 -1.56
C ASP A 243 10.45 -6.87 -2.18
N GLU A 244 9.12 -6.76 -2.14
CA GLU A 244 8.41 -5.57 -2.60
C GLU A 244 8.56 -4.47 -1.57
N LYS A 245 9.12 -3.35 -2.00
CA LYS A 245 9.26 -2.13 -1.19
C LYS A 245 8.12 -1.18 -1.50
N PHE A 246 7.43 -0.73 -0.46
CA PHE A 246 6.29 0.17 -0.57
C PHE A 246 6.30 1.22 0.55
N VAL A 247 5.57 2.29 0.33
CA VAL A 247 5.28 3.31 1.32
C VAL A 247 3.79 3.62 1.26
N TYR A 248 3.18 3.97 2.39
CA TYR A 248 1.75 4.22 2.42
C TYR A 248 1.37 5.25 3.47
N ILE A 249 0.15 5.76 3.36
CA ILE A 249 -0.54 6.54 4.40
C ILE A 249 -1.99 6.08 4.48
N ALA A 250 -2.45 5.81 5.68
CA ALA A 250 -3.86 5.61 5.99
C ALA A 250 -4.34 6.72 6.93
N ALA A 251 -5.48 7.31 6.58
CA ALA A 251 -6.07 8.42 7.31
C ALA A 251 -7.58 8.20 7.48
N SER A 252 -8.13 8.47 8.66
CA SER A 252 -9.53 8.25 9.01
C SER A 252 -10.26 9.54 9.32
N ARG A 253 -11.57 9.56 9.05
CA ARG A 253 -12.51 10.57 9.55
C ARG A 253 -12.79 10.43 11.04
N GLN A 254 -12.59 9.23 11.58
CA GLN A 254 -12.96 8.89 12.96
C GLN A 254 -11.72 8.88 13.86
N PRO A 255 -11.83 9.37 15.11
CA PRO A 255 -10.83 9.17 16.15
C PRO A 255 -10.88 7.73 16.70
N GLY A 256 -10.09 7.44 17.72
CA GLY A 256 -10.13 6.13 18.42
C GLY A 256 -9.10 5.13 17.92
N ILE A 257 -8.10 5.63 17.21
CA ILE A 257 -7.03 4.81 16.61
C ILE A 257 -6.03 4.41 17.71
N ARG A 258 -5.73 3.11 17.79
CA ARG A 258 -4.69 2.58 18.66
C ARG A 258 -3.32 2.84 18.04
N ARG A 259 -2.47 3.58 18.73
CA ARG A 259 -1.12 3.91 18.25
C ARG A 259 -0.08 3.31 19.17
N PRO A 260 0.92 2.58 18.66
CA PRO A 260 2.09 2.19 19.45
C PRO A 260 2.89 3.42 19.86
N ASP A 261 3.81 3.26 20.81
CA ASP A 261 4.69 4.36 21.24
C ASP A 261 5.67 4.78 20.14
N ALA A 262 6.08 3.82 19.32
CA ALA A 262 6.90 4.07 18.15
C ALA A 262 6.62 3.05 17.02
N ARG A 263 6.92 3.42 15.78
CA ARG A 263 6.94 2.54 14.62
C ARG A 263 8.38 2.19 14.26
N ILE A 264 8.64 0.90 13.99
CA ILE A 264 9.92 0.43 13.47
C ILE A 264 9.98 0.77 11.98
N ILE A 265 10.89 1.68 11.61
CA ILE A 265 10.94 2.27 10.24
C ILE A 265 12.15 1.80 9.41
N ALA A 266 12.86 0.79 9.87
CA ALA A 266 13.91 0.10 9.13
C ALA A 266 14.02 -1.34 9.64
N PRO A 267 14.65 -2.27 8.86
CA PRO A 267 14.92 -3.62 9.36
C PRO A 267 15.66 -3.59 10.69
N PRO A 268 15.23 -4.36 11.70
CA PRO A 268 15.99 -4.53 12.93
C PRO A 268 17.38 -5.11 12.63
N TRP A 269 18.39 -4.71 13.38
CA TRP A 269 19.76 -5.19 13.18
C TRP A 269 20.39 -5.78 14.44
N SER A 270 21.33 -6.69 14.24
CA SER A 270 22.16 -7.21 15.36
C SER A 270 23.13 -6.12 15.82
N ALA A 271 23.02 -5.71 17.08
CA ALA A 271 23.91 -4.75 17.73
C ALA A 271 25.04 -5.46 18.53
N GLY A 272 25.30 -6.74 18.26
CA GLY A 272 26.30 -7.55 18.94
C GLY A 272 25.88 -8.01 20.35
N ASN A 273 26.54 -9.03 20.88
CA ASN A 273 26.30 -9.58 22.23
C ASN A 273 24.82 -9.90 22.54
N GLY A 274 24.07 -10.38 21.54
CA GLY A 274 22.66 -10.74 21.67
C GLY A 274 21.71 -9.53 21.85
N ARG A 275 22.15 -8.32 21.46
CA ARG A 275 21.36 -7.10 21.42
C ARG A 275 20.76 -6.87 20.05
N ILE A 276 19.61 -6.20 20.00
CA ILE A 276 18.88 -5.85 18.79
C ILE A 276 18.73 -4.34 18.73
N GLY A 277 19.07 -3.75 17.58
CA GLY A 277 18.87 -2.33 17.29
C GLY A 277 17.64 -2.09 16.44
N PHE A 278 16.98 -0.96 16.70
CA PHE A 278 15.78 -0.50 16.01
C PHE A 278 15.91 0.97 15.63
N LYS A 279 15.49 1.30 14.41
CA LYS A 279 15.25 2.68 13.98
C LYS A 279 13.76 2.96 14.16
N LEU A 280 13.44 3.97 14.93
CA LEU A 280 12.09 4.23 15.42
C LEU A 280 11.61 5.62 15.01
N CYS A 281 10.31 5.72 14.69
CA CYS A 281 9.56 6.96 14.62
C CYS A 281 8.63 7.00 15.84
N GLY A 282 8.87 7.89 16.75
CA GLY A 282 8.18 8.01 18.04
C GLY A 282 6.87 8.78 17.94
N ARG A 283 5.99 8.57 18.93
CA ARG A 283 4.72 9.28 19.05
C ARG A 283 4.90 10.80 19.28
N ASP A 284 6.05 11.18 19.78
CA ASP A 284 6.48 12.58 19.96
C ASP A 284 6.96 13.27 18.66
N GLY A 285 6.95 12.55 17.54
CA GLY A 285 7.41 13.06 16.25
C GLY A 285 8.92 13.02 16.07
N THR A 286 9.65 12.30 16.92
CA THR A 286 11.12 12.18 16.80
C THR A 286 11.52 10.88 16.09
N ARG A 287 12.68 10.95 15.42
CA ARG A 287 13.38 9.76 14.91
C ARG A 287 14.51 9.41 15.86
N THR A 288 14.51 8.18 16.37
CA THR A 288 15.52 7.69 17.31
C THR A 288 16.07 6.32 16.89
N GLU A 289 17.22 5.96 17.44
CA GLU A 289 17.75 4.60 17.40
C GLU A 289 17.78 4.05 18.84
N ARG A 290 17.24 2.83 19.01
CA ARG A 290 17.19 2.17 20.32
C ARG A 290 17.80 0.79 20.21
N ILE A 291 18.71 0.47 21.12
CA ILE A 291 19.31 -0.85 21.26
C ILE A 291 18.77 -1.49 22.52
N LEU A 292 18.18 -2.69 22.37
CA LEU A 292 17.64 -3.48 23.46
C LEU A 292 18.47 -4.77 23.65
N GLY A 293 18.64 -5.18 24.89
CA GLY A 293 19.35 -6.39 25.28
C GLY A 293 18.74 -7.08 26.49
N LYS A 294 19.33 -8.16 26.95
CA LYS A 294 18.81 -8.95 28.10
C LYS A 294 18.52 -8.13 29.35
N ARG A 295 19.27 -7.01 29.56
CA ARG A 295 19.08 -6.13 30.72
C ARG A 295 17.76 -5.37 30.69
N ASP A 296 17.15 -5.21 29.49
CA ASP A 296 15.87 -4.53 29.31
C ASP A 296 14.67 -5.46 29.56
N GLY A 297 14.90 -6.67 30.08
CA GLY A 297 13.87 -7.56 30.61
C GLY A 297 12.70 -7.84 29.64
N ALA A 298 11.50 -7.45 30.08
CA ALA A 298 10.26 -7.69 29.33
C ALA A 298 10.24 -6.96 27.99
N ALA A 299 10.76 -5.73 27.93
CA ALA A 299 10.84 -4.94 26.70
C ALA A 299 11.69 -5.64 25.62
N PHE A 300 12.86 -6.18 26.01
CA PHE A 300 13.67 -6.96 25.09
C PHE A 300 12.99 -8.26 24.63
N LYS A 301 12.31 -8.97 25.56
CA LYS A 301 11.59 -10.19 25.23
C LYS A 301 10.47 -9.96 24.21
N ALA A 302 9.74 -8.87 24.34
CA ALA A 302 8.71 -8.44 23.36
C ALA A 302 9.35 -8.04 22.03
N ALA A 303 10.35 -7.14 22.06
CA ALA A 303 11.00 -6.59 20.89
C ALA A 303 11.69 -7.62 20.00
N ARG A 304 12.16 -8.76 20.55
CA ARG A 304 12.79 -9.84 19.76
C ARG A 304 11.90 -10.44 18.66
N ARG A 305 10.59 -10.22 18.72
CA ARG A 305 9.61 -10.77 17.77
C ARG A 305 9.15 -9.73 16.76
N LEU A 306 9.56 -8.48 16.97
CA LEU A 306 9.15 -7.37 16.11
C LEU A 306 10.07 -7.26 14.89
N ASP A 307 9.46 -6.89 13.78
CA ASP A 307 10.11 -6.69 12.51
C ASP A 307 9.84 -5.28 11.96
N TRP A 308 10.36 -5.01 10.79
CA TRP A 308 10.18 -3.76 10.06
C TRP A 308 8.70 -3.49 9.75
N GLY A 309 8.20 -2.38 10.24
CA GLY A 309 6.81 -1.97 10.13
C GLY A 309 5.98 -2.22 11.40
N ASP A 310 6.47 -3.02 12.34
CA ASP A 310 5.74 -3.29 13.56
C ASP A 310 5.71 -2.09 14.53
N GLY A 311 4.69 -2.08 15.38
CA GLY A 311 4.60 -1.15 16.49
C GLY A 311 5.43 -1.60 17.68
N LEU A 312 6.21 -0.71 18.26
CA LEU A 312 6.87 -0.91 19.54
C LEU A 312 6.07 -0.15 20.62
N SER A 313 5.49 -0.88 21.56
CA SER A 313 4.89 -0.33 22.77
C SER A 313 5.71 -0.74 23.98
N THR A 314 5.86 0.19 24.91
CA THR A 314 6.43 -0.13 26.22
C THR A 314 5.40 -0.99 26.96
N PRO A 315 5.76 -2.15 27.51
CA PRO A 315 4.84 -2.90 28.35
C PRO A 315 4.36 -1.99 29.49
N ASP A 316 3.05 -1.96 29.71
CA ASP A 316 2.51 -1.27 30.88
C ASP A 316 3.27 -1.74 32.12
N GLN A 317 3.89 -0.82 32.84
CA GLN A 317 4.39 -1.14 34.16
C GLN A 317 3.16 -1.44 35.01
N PRO A 318 3.07 -2.56 35.69
CA PRO A 318 1.99 -2.76 36.66
C PRO A 318 2.05 -1.58 37.63
N GLU A 319 0.91 -0.90 37.78
CA GLU A 319 0.76 0.14 38.80
C GLU A 319 1.23 -0.42 40.12
N SER A 320 2.24 0.22 40.72
CA SER A 320 2.86 -0.13 41.98
C SER A 320 1.99 0.27 43.18
#